data_9b2c6b8fdc5ac17b97181b588882476b
#
_entry.id   9b2c6b8fdc5ac17b97181b588882476b
#
_cell.length_a   1.000
_cell.length_b   1.000
_cell.length_c   1.000
_cell.angle_alpha   90.00
_cell.angle_beta   90.00
_cell.angle_gamma   90.00
#
_symmetry.space_group_name_H-M   'P 1'
#
loop_
_entity.id
_entity.type
_entity.pdbx_description
1 polymer ?
#
loop_
_entity_poly.entity_id
_entity_poly.type
_entity_poly.pdbx_seq_one_letter_code
_entity_poly.pdbx_strand_id
1 'polypeptide(L)'
;MRIDPQKLLSSCVEAFCVGVAFAVGAAIVVSVLFGLIAFFAGDAKAAEVQIPRAALQHRATLIREARAAWGLNAPVSVFAAQIHTESWWRNNTVSGAGAQGLAQFMPSTARWLPTVAPEV
;
A
#
# COMPACT_ATOMS: atom_id res chain seq x y z
N MET A 1 -1.14 -59.33 -44.80
CA MET A 1 -0.38 -58.21 -44.15
C MET A 1 -0.17 -58.63 -42.71
N ARG A 2 1.02 -59.03 -42.33
CA ARG A 2 1.30 -59.57 -40.97
C ARG A 2 1.82 -58.37 -40.13
N ILE A 3 1.02 -57.91 -39.20
CA ILE A 3 1.40 -56.85 -38.31
C ILE A 3 2.35 -57.43 -37.27
N ASP A 4 3.54 -56.87 -37.17
CA ASP A 4 4.58 -57.32 -36.26
C ASP A 4 4.25 -56.84 -34.84
N PRO A 5 3.94 -57.76 -33.88
CA PRO A 5 3.51 -57.40 -32.55
C PRO A 5 4.59 -56.66 -31.74
N GLN A 6 5.86 -56.84 -32.08
CA GLN A 6 7.01 -56.17 -31.43
C GLN A 6 7.01 -54.68 -31.73
N LYS A 7 6.66 -54.23 -32.93
CA LYS A 7 6.57 -52.84 -33.33
C LYS A 7 5.40 -52.10 -32.69
N LEU A 8 4.29 -52.78 -32.43
CA LEU A 8 3.14 -52.22 -31.74
C LEU A 8 3.46 -51.96 -30.26
N LEU A 9 4.15 -52.91 -29.60
CA LEU A 9 4.56 -52.76 -28.19
C LEU A 9 5.57 -51.63 -27.99
N SER A 10 6.58 -51.51 -28.85
CA SER A 10 7.57 -50.43 -28.73
C SER A 10 6.93 -49.04 -28.92
N SER A 11 6.02 -48.90 -29.90
CA SER A 11 5.33 -47.63 -30.14
C SER A 11 4.40 -47.22 -28.98
N CYS A 12 3.73 -48.17 -28.33
CA CYS A 12 2.91 -47.90 -27.15
C CYS A 12 3.74 -47.49 -25.95
N VAL A 13 4.89 -48.13 -25.73
CA VAL A 13 5.80 -47.80 -24.61
C VAL A 13 6.40 -46.41 -24.81
N GLU A 14 6.83 -46.06 -26.02
CA GLU A 14 7.35 -44.71 -26.31
C GLU A 14 6.29 -43.62 -26.09
N ALA A 15 5.07 -43.84 -26.58
CA ALA A 15 3.97 -42.91 -26.40
C ALA A 15 3.59 -42.72 -24.93
N PHE A 16 3.63 -43.79 -24.15
CA PHE A 16 3.36 -43.77 -22.72
C PHE A 16 4.46 -43.02 -21.93
N CYS A 17 5.73 -43.28 -22.23
CA CYS A 17 6.86 -42.61 -21.62
C CYS A 17 6.88 -41.09 -21.91
N VAL A 18 6.57 -40.68 -23.14
CA VAL A 18 6.48 -39.26 -23.51
C VAL A 18 5.31 -38.58 -22.79
N GLY A 19 4.15 -39.23 -22.71
CA GLY A 19 2.98 -38.69 -21.98
C GLY A 19 3.25 -38.48 -20.48
N VAL A 20 3.90 -39.46 -19.84
CA VAL A 20 4.27 -39.36 -18.42
C VAL A 20 5.32 -38.25 -18.17
N ALA A 21 6.31 -38.13 -19.07
CA ALA A 21 7.33 -37.07 -18.94
C ALA A 21 6.71 -35.68 -19.08
N PHE A 22 5.75 -35.47 -19.99
CA PHE A 22 5.03 -34.20 -20.13
C PHE A 22 4.16 -33.89 -18.91
N ALA A 23 3.47 -34.88 -18.35
CA ALA A 23 2.63 -34.69 -17.17
C ALA A 23 3.45 -34.31 -15.93
N VAL A 24 4.59 -34.97 -15.72
CA VAL A 24 5.51 -34.66 -14.62
C VAL A 24 6.15 -33.28 -14.80
N GLY A 25 6.57 -32.94 -16.02
CA GLY A 25 7.12 -31.60 -16.32
C GLY A 25 6.12 -30.47 -16.06
N ALA A 26 4.85 -30.64 -16.49
CA ALA A 26 3.79 -29.67 -16.25
C ALA A 26 3.50 -29.49 -14.75
N ALA A 27 3.47 -30.59 -13.99
CA ALA A 27 3.24 -30.54 -12.54
C ALA A 27 4.36 -29.78 -11.80
N ILE A 28 5.62 -29.96 -12.20
CA ILE A 28 6.76 -29.26 -11.61
C ILE A 28 6.68 -27.76 -11.93
N VAL A 29 6.39 -27.38 -13.16
CA VAL A 29 6.26 -25.97 -13.56
C VAL A 29 5.12 -25.28 -12.79
N VAL A 30 3.97 -25.93 -12.67
CA VAL A 30 2.84 -25.40 -11.87
C VAL A 30 3.22 -25.25 -10.41
N SER A 31 3.90 -26.22 -9.82
CA SER A 31 4.32 -26.16 -8.43
C SER A 31 5.34 -25.04 -8.17
N VAL A 32 6.30 -24.85 -9.08
CA VAL A 32 7.29 -23.76 -9.00
C VAL A 32 6.61 -22.39 -9.16
N LEU A 33 5.68 -22.25 -10.10
CA LEU A 33 4.91 -21.01 -10.27
C LEU A 33 4.05 -20.71 -9.04
N PHE A 34 3.39 -21.72 -8.47
CA PHE A 34 2.60 -21.54 -7.24
C PHE A 34 3.48 -21.17 -6.03
N GLY A 35 4.66 -21.79 -5.92
CA GLY A 35 5.66 -21.46 -4.90
C GLY A 35 6.18 -20.02 -5.06
N LEU A 36 6.45 -19.58 -6.29
CA LEU A 36 6.85 -18.21 -6.58
C LEU A 36 5.74 -17.20 -6.25
N ILE A 37 4.51 -17.49 -6.64
CA ILE A 37 3.36 -16.63 -6.30
C ILE A 37 3.17 -16.56 -4.79
N ALA A 38 3.28 -17.67 -4.06
CA ALA A 38 3.18 -17.70 -2.60
C ALA A 38 4.34 -16.93 -1.94
N PHE A 39 5.55 -16.99 -2.50
CA PHE A 39 6.71 -16.25 -2.01
C PHE A 39 6.57 -14.74 -2.23
N PHE A 40 6.03 -14.30 -3.38
CA PHE A 40 5.77 -12.88 -3.65
C PHE A 40 4.45 -12.38 -3.07
N ALA A 41 3.52 -13.26 -2.75
CA ALA A 41 2.32 -12.97 -1.96
C ALA A 41 2.62 -12.96 -0.45
N GLY A 42 3.92 -12.90 -0.10
CA GLY A 42 4.36 -12.75 1.28
C GLY A 42 3.50 -11.72 1.98
N ASP A 43 3.04 -12.07 3.17
CA ASP A 43 2.13 -11.36 4.03
C ASP A 43 2.23 -9.83 3.87
N ALA A 44 1.46 -9.26 2.95
CA ALA A 44 1.08 -7.88 3.01
C ALA A 44 0.13 -7.75 4.21
N LYS A 45 0.67 -7.98 5.38
CA LYS A 45 0.08 -7.52 6.62
C LYS A 45 -0.04 -6.02 6.44
N ALA A 46 -1.21 -5.55 6.04
CA ALA A 46 -1.51 -4.14 6.06
C ALA A 46 -1.08 -3.67 7.44
N ALA A 47 0.00 -2.87 7.49
CA ALA A 47 0.48 -2.34 8.75
C ALA A 47 -0.73 -1.64 9.36
N GLU A 48 -1.24 -2.16 10.46
CA GLU A 48 -2.37 -1.57 11.18
C GLU A 48 -1.96 -0.14 11.50
N VAL A 49 -2.54 0.80 10.78
CA VAL A 49 -2.24 2.22 10.94
C VAL A 49 -2.75 2.63 12.32
N GLN A 50 -1.86 2.64 13.29
CA GLN A 50 -2.17 3.03 14.64
C GLN A 50 -2.34 4.55 14.70
N ILE A 51 -3.60 5.00 14.79
CA ILE A 51 -3.92 6.43 14.87
C ILE A 51 -3.47 6.95 16.25
N PRO A 52 -2.55 7.93 16.33
CA PRO A 52 -2.11 8.49 17.59
C PRO A 52 -3.27 9.10 18.36
N ARG A 53 -3.29 8.95 19.69
CA ARG A 53 -4.32 9.56 20.55
C ARG A 53 -4.42 11.07 20.36
N ALA A 54 -3.28 11.74 20.15
CA ALA A 54 -3.25 13.17 19.86
C ALA A 54 -4.02 13.52 18.57
N ALA A 55 -3.97 12.67 17.51
CA ALA A 55 -4.76 12.87 16.30
C ALA A 55 -6.27 12.82 16.58
N LEU A 56 -6.71 11.98 17.50
CA LEU A 56 -8.13 11.87 17.86
C LEU A 56 -8.65 13.16 18.51
N GLN A 57 -7.82 13.87 19.28
CA GLN A 57 -8.18 15.15 19.92
C GLN A 57 -8.45 16.24 18.86
N HIS A 58 -7.71 16.24 17.76
CA HIS A 58 -7.82 17.25 16.70
C HIS A 58 -8.76 16.84 15.56
N ARG A 59 -9.27 15.60 15.57
CA ARG A 59 -10.06 15.06 14.47
C ARG A 59 -11.29 15.89 14.11
N ALA A 60 -12.09 16.25 15.12
CA ALA A 60 -13.33 17.01 14.90
C ALA A 60 -13.05 18.40 14.32
N THR A 61 -12.05 19.07 14.86
CA THR A 61 -11.60 20.39 14.39
C THR A 61 -11.10 20.30 12.95
N LEU A 62 -10.20 19.36 12.66
CA LEU A 62 -9.67 19.18 11.31
C LEU A 62 -10.77 18.94 10.28
N ILE A 63 -11.73 18.06 10.58
CA ILE A 63 -12.86 17.78 9.66
C ILE A 63 -13.71 19.03 9.44
N ARG A 64 -14.03 19.77 10.51
CA ARG A 64 -14.83 20.99 10.43
C ARG A 64 -14.16 22.06 9.58
N GLU A 65 -12.92 22.38 9.87
CA GLU A 65 -12.17 23.44 9.18
C GLU A 65 -11.87 23.06 7.71
N ALA A 66 -11.46 21.81 7.47
CA ALA A 66 -11.26 21.35 6.11
C ALA A 66 -12.54 21.44 5.26
N ARG A 67 -13.68 21.04 5.84
CA ARG A 67 -14.99 21.13 5.12
C ARG A 67 -15.48 22.56 4.97
N ALA A 68 -15.20 23.45 5.90
CA ALA A 68 -15.51 24.86 5.76
C ALA A 68 -14.76 25.50 4.60
N ALA A 69 -13.48 25.15 4.42
CA ALA A 69 -12.63 25.71 3.37
C ALA A 69 -12.81 25.04 1.99
N TRP A 70 -13.00 23.69 1.94
CA TRP A 70 -13.03 22.89 0.70
C TRP A 70 -14.39 22.22 0.42
N GLY A 71 -15.39 22.38 1.30
CA GLY A 71 -16.69 21.71 1.17
C GLY A 71 -16.66 20.24 1.61
N LEU A 72 -17.75 19.50 1.30
CA LEU A 72 -17.94 18.13 1.76
C LEU A 72 -16.89 17.13 1.23
N ASN A 73 -16.29 17.43 0.08
CA ASN A 73 -15.27 16.60 -0.57
C ASN A 73 -13.84 16.95 -0.12
N ALA A 74 -13.69 17.70 0.98
CA ALA A 74 -12.38 18.06 1.51
C ALA A 74 -11.49 16.82 1.71
N PRO A 75 -10.22 16.86 1.27
CA PRO A 75 -9.29 15.73 1.40
C PRO A 75 -8.72 15.63 2.83
N VAL A 76 -9.60 15.39 3.80
CA VAL A 76 -9.28 15.38 5.24
C VAL A 76 -8.14 14.43 5.58
N SER A 77 -8.07 13.27 4.92
CA SER A 77 -7.00 12.29 5.13
C SER A 77 -5.63 12.82 4.71
N VAL A 78 -5.56 13.64 3.67
CA VAL A 78 -4.31 14.27 3.20
C VAL A 78 -3.84 15.29 4.23
N PHE A 79 -4.72 16.15 4.74
CA PHE A 79 -4.37 17.11 5.80
C PHE A 79 -3.94 16.39 7.09
N ALA A 80 -4.62 15.29 7.45
CA ALA A 80 -4.23 14.47 8.60
C ALA A 80 -2.83 13.87 8.43
N ALA A 81 -2.51 13.34 7.24
CA ALA A 81 -1.19 12.80 6.94
C ALA A 81 -0.11 13.89 6.98
N GLN A 82 -0.40 15.09 6.46
CA GLN A 82 0.50 16.23 6.51
C GLN A 82 0.80 16.63 7.96
N ILE A 83 -0.21 16.85 8.81
CA ILE A 83 -0.01 17.19 10.21
C ILE A 83 0.78 16.09 10.93
N HIS A 84 0.53 14.83 10.62
CA HIS A 84 1.28 13.73 11.20
C HIS A 84 2.76 13.80 10.83
N THR A 85 3.09 14.08 9.58
CA THR A 85 4.47 14.20 9.11
C THR A 85 5.18 15.42 9.70
N GLU A 86 4.48 16.55 9.80
CA GLU A 86 5.05 17.82 10.27
C GLU A 86 5.33 17.85 11.77
N SER A 87 4.41 17.37 12.60
CA SER A 87 4.49 17.57 14.05
C SER A 87 4.21 16.33 14.89
N TRP A 88 3.80 15.20 14.28
CA TRP A 88 3.26 14.04 14.99
C TRP A 88 2.08 14.44 15.92
N TRP A 89 1.26 15.38 15.48
CA TRP A 89 0.11 15.91 16.21
C TRP A 89 0.49 16.66 17.50
N ARG A 90 1.72 17.15 17.62
CA ARG A 90 2.18 17.94 18.75
C ARG A 90 2.07 19.42 18.44
N ASN A 91 1.22 20.14 19.18
CA ASN A 91 0.96 21.57 18.99
C ASN A 91 2.10 22.49 19.46
N ASN A 92 3.02 21.98 20.28
CA ASN A 92 4.16 22.72 20.84
C ASN A 92 5.50 22.36 20.16
N THR A 93 5.48 21.71 19.01
CA THR A 93 6.69 21.36 18.27
C THR A 93 7.30 22.59 17.64
N VAL A 94 8.62 22.75 17.78
CA VAL A 94 9.42 23.76 17.10
C VAL A 94 10.54 23.05 16.36
N SER A 95 10.68 23.30 15.04
CA SER A 95 11.75 22.72 14.23
C SER A 95 13.07 23.47 14.41
N GLY A 96 14.19 22.89 13.97
CA GLY A 96 15.49 23.54 13.97
C GLY A 96 15.54 24.84 13.14
N ALA A 97 14.65 24.99 12.16
CA ALA A 97 14.49 26.21 11.36
C ALA A 97 13.52 27.24 11.98
N GLY A 98 12.88 26.90 13.12
CA GLY A 98 11.93 27.77 13.81
C GLY A 98 10.48 27.65 13.37
N ALA A 99 10.10 26.66 12.55
CA ALA A 99 8.71 26.38 12.24
C ALA A 99 7.97 25.84 13.46
N GLN A 100 6.69 26.21 13.65
CA GLN A 100 5.96 26.00 14.90
C GLN A 100 4.59 25.36 14.71
N GLY A 101 4.18 24.60 15.72
CA GLY A 101 2.83 24.08 15.88
C GLY A 101 2.51 22.87 15.01
N LEU A 102 1.22 22.53 14.89
CA LEU A 102 0.74 21.34 14.21
C LEU A 102 1.14 21.27 12.73
N ALA A 103 1.06 22.39 12.03
CA ALA A 103 1.33 22.50 10.59
C ALA A 103 2.72 23.10 10.29
N GLN A 104 3.56 23.28 11.30
CA GLN A 104 4.94 23.77 11.18
C GLN A 104 5.07 25.05 10.34
N PHE A 105 4.23 26.04 10.62
CA PHE A 105 4.35 27.34 9.99
C PHE A 105 5.55 28.12 10.54
N MET A 106 6.24 28.80 9.64
CA MET A 106 7.22 29.81 10.04
C MET A 106 6.50 31.00 10.69
N PRO A 107 7.07 31.63 11.74
CA PRO A 107 6.45 32.78 12.39
C PRO A 107 6.12 33.95 11.45
N SER A 108 6.90 34.14 10.40
CA SER A 108 6.61 35.13 9.35
C SER A 108 5.34 34.77 8.56
N THR A 109 5.19 33.52 8.18
CA THR A 109 4.01 33.01 7.46
C THR A 109 2.76 33.10 8.32
N ALA A 110 2.85 32.71 9.59
CA ALA A 110 1.73 32.82 10.54
C ALA A 110 1.25 34.27 10.75
N ARG A 111 2.16 35.24 10.72
CA ARG A 111 1.80 36.67 10.77
C ARG A 111 1.24 37.23 9.47
N TRP A 112 1.68 36.71 8.34
CA TRP A 112 1.24 37.15 7.03
C TRP A 112 -0.14 36.59 6.66
N LEU A 113 -0.43 35.35 7.03
CA LEU A 113 -1.64 34.64 6.63
C LEU A 113 -2.94 35.40 6.94
N PRO A 114 -3.16 35.99 8.14
CA PRO A 114 -4.36 36.77 8.41
C PRO A 114 -4.49 38.05 7.59
N THR A 115 -3.42 38.52 6.94
CA THR A 115 -3.49 39.72 6.07
C THR A 115 -4.02 39.41 4.69
N VAL A 116 -3.93 38.16 4.25
CA VAL A 116 -4.38 37.70 2.91
C VAL A 116 -5.64 36.83 2.96
N ALA A 117 -5.89 36.24 4.11
CA ALA A 117 -7.06 35.42 4.40
C ALA A 117 -7.58 35.73 5.81
N PRO A 118 -8.28 36.87 5.99
CA PRO A 118 -8.71 37.34 7.31
C PRO A 118 -9.77 36.44 7.97
N GLU A 119 -10.37 35.54 7.21
CA GLU A 119 -11.35 34.54 7.69
C GLU A 119 -10.70 33.30 8.31
N VAL A 120 -9.38 33.16 8.31
CA VAL A 120 -8.65 32.00 8.83
C VAL A 120 -8.18 32.18 10.28
#